data_6e2154a4975817ff57f0266eab9de5a1
#
_entry.id   6e2154a4975817ff57f0266eab9de5a1
#
_cell.length_a   1.000
_cell.length_b   1.000
_cell.length_c   1.000
_cell.angle_alpha   90.00
_cell.angle_beta   90.00
_cell.angle_gamma   90.00
#
_symmetry.space_group_name_H-M   'P 1'
#
loop_
_entity.id
_entity.type
_entity.pdbx_description
1 polymer ?
#
loop_
_entity_poly.entity_id
_entity_poly.type
_entity_poly.pdbx_seq_one_letter_code
_entity_poly.pdbx_strand_id
1 'polypeptide(L)'
;VGDQLTCVFVDHGLLREGEAEQVETDFVAATGVNLMVVDARDRFLSALAGVTDPEAKRKIIGREFIRVFEQAAREVVEAAHDAVGSEEVKFLVQGTLYPDVVESGGGEGAANIKSHHNVGGLPDDLQFSLVEPLRTLFKDEVRAVGLELGVPEAIVWRQPFPGPGLGIRIVGEVTAERLETLRAADKIAREELTRAGLDREIWQ
;
A
#
# COMPACT_ATOMS: atom_id res chain seq x y z
N VAL A 1 16.40 -13.83 -2.78
CA VAL A 1 15.00 -14.21 -2.82
C VAL A 1 14.50 -14.22 -4.27
N GLY A 2 14.77 -13.14 -5.04
CA GLY A 2 14.58 -13.13 -6.50
C GLY A 2 13.22 -13.70 -6.95
N ASP A 3 13.28 -14.74 -7.76
CA ASP A 3 12.10 -15.38 -8.39
C ASP A 3 11.13 -16.05 -7.39
N GLN A 4 11.52 -16.19 -6.13
CA GLN A 4 10.68 -16.72 -5.06
C GLN A 4 9.72 -15.67 -4.44
N LEU A 5 9.84 -14.40 -4.84
CA LEU A 5 9.03 -13.30 -4.33
C LEU A 5 8.09 -12.78 -5.42
N THR A 6 6.80 -12.84 -5.16
CA THR A 6 5.78 -12.13 -5.95
C THR A 6 5.26 -10.95 -5.16
N CYS A 7 5.40 -9.75 -5.73
CA CYS A 7 4.82 -8.54 -5.18
C CYS A 7 3.43 -8.33 -5.79
N VAL A 8 2.45 -7.94 -4.96
CA VAL A 8 1.11 -7.59 -5.43
C VAL A 8 0.88 -6.10 -5.22
N PHE A 9 0.60 -5.39 -6.30
CA PHE A 9 0.24 -3.98 -6.27
C PHE A 9 -1.23 -3.82 -6.64
N VAL A 10 -2.00 -3.19 -5.76
CA VAL A 10 -3.43 -2.94 -5.97
C VAL A 10 -3.63 -1.48 -6.38
N ASP A 11 -4.00 -1.25 -7.65
CA ASP A 11 -4.50 0.05 -8.08
C ASP A 11 -5.98 0.19 -7.71
N HIS A 12 -6.23 0.85 -6.61
CA HIS A 12 -7.59 1.13 -6.12
C HIS A 12 -8.20 2.44 -6.66
N GLY A 13 -7.55 3.09 -7.60
CA GLY A 13 -8.03 4.33 -8.21
C GLY A 13 -7.94 5.58 -7.34
N LEU A 14 -7.44 5.48 -6.10
CA LEU A 14 -7.32 6.60 -5.17
C LEU A 14 -5.87 7.07 -5.02
N LEU A 15 -5.00 6.63 -5.91
CA LEU A 15 -3.58 6.98 -5.96
C LEU A 15 -3.35 8.41 -6.46
N ARG A 16 -2.17 8.94 -6.17
CA ARG A 16 -1.66 10.18 -6.77
C ARG A 16 -1.45 10.02 -8.28
N GLU A 17 -1.36 11.14 -8.98
CA GLU A 17 -1.02 11.13 -10.41
C GLU A 17 0.37 10.52 -10.64
N GLY A 18 0.44 9.58 -11.59
CA GLY A 18 1.66 8.88 -11.98
C GLY A 18 2.17 7.83 -10.97
N GLU A 19 1.47 7.58 -9.86
CA GLU A 19 1.98 6.68 -8.81
C GLU A 19 1.92 5.20 -9.25
N ALA A 20 0.89 4.79 -9.98
CA ALA A 20 0.79 3.43 -10.49
C ALA A 20 1.91 3.14 -11.50
N GLU A 21 2.07 4.04 -12.48
CA GLU A 21 3.12 3.92 -13.51
C GLU A 21 4.52 3.93 -12.88
N GLN A 22 4.74 4.73 -11.83
CA GLN A 22 6.01 4.77 -11.11
C GLN A 22 6.33 3.42 -10.44
N VAL A 23 5.34 2.76 -9.87
CA VAL A 23 5.55 1.43 -9.27
C VAL A 23 5.84 0.39 -10.35
N GLU A 24 5.10 0.39 -11.43
CA GLU A 24 5.26 -0.58 -12.52
C GLU A 24 6.60 -0.43 -13.25
N THR A 25 7.05 0.78 -13.47
CA THR A 25 8.27 1.05 -14.25
C THR A 25 9.50 1.19 -13.36
N ASP A 26 9.49 2.16 -12.45
CA ASP A 26 10.70 2.55 -11.71
C ASP A 26 11.07 1.52 -10.63
N PHE A 27 10.05 1.02 -9.89
CA PHE A 27 10.31 0.08 -8.81
C PHE A 27 10.72 -1.29 -9.36
N VAL A 28 10.03 -1.80 -10.38
CA VAL A 28 10.39 -3.06 -11.02
C VAL A 28 11.77 -2.97 -11.69
N ALA A 29 12.05 -1.86 -12.39
CA ALA A 29 13.35 -1.66 -13.02
C ALA A 29 14.50 -1.60 -12.00
N ALA A 30 14.26 -0.99 -10.83
CA ALA A 30 15.27 -0.87 -9.77
C ALA A 30 15.49 -2.16 -8.97
N THR A 31 14.48 -3.01 -8.85
CA THR A 31 14.51 -4.17 -7.92
C THR A 31 14.48 -5.52 -8.64
N GLY A 32 14.00 -5.58 -9.88
CA GLY A 32 13.84 -6.83 -10.64
C GLY A 32 12.80 -7.79 -10.05
N VAL A 33 11.88 -7.30 -9.21
CA VAL A 33 10.87 -8.14 -8.58
C VAL A 33 9.79 -8.60 -9.57
N ASN A 34 9.21 -9.76 -9.31
CA ASN A 34 7.99 -10.20 -10.00
C ASN A 34 6.80 -9.43 -9.43
N LEU A 35 6.17 -8.57 -10.25
CA LEU A 35 5.06 -7.70 -9.86
C LEU A 35 3.75 -8.13 -10.54
N MET A 36 2.76 -8.44 -9.72
CA MET A 36 1.37 -8.58 -10.14
C MET A 36 0.63 -7.27 -9.87
N VAL A 37 0.07 -6.66 -10.92
CA VAL A 37 -0.76 -5.45 -10.80
C VAL A 37 -2.24 -5.84 -10.87
N VAL A 38 -3.00 -5.41 -9.88
CA VAL A 38 -4.44 -5.66 -9.80
C VAL A 38 -5.19 -4.35 -9.99
N ASP A 39 -5.88 -4.21 -11.12
CA ASP A 39 -6.80 -3.08 -11.34
C ASP A 39 -8.12 -3.29 -10.58
N ALA A 40 -8.31 -2.51 -9.53
CA ALA A 40 -9.51 -2.53 -8.70
C ALA A 40 -10.25 -1.18 -8.67
N ARG A 41 -9.93 -0.25 -9.56
CA ARG A 41 -10.43 1.13 -9.58
C ARG A 41 -11.95 1.20 -9.53
N ASP A 42 -12.63 0.51 -10.42
CA ASP A 42 -14.11 0.52 -10.50
C ASP A 42 -14.75 -0.07 -9.25
N ARG A 43 -14.14 -1.09 -8.66
CA ARG A 43 -14.62 -1.73 -7.44
C ARG A 43 -14.60 -0.76 -6.26
N PHE A 44 -13.49 -0.05 -6.06
CA PHE A 44 -13.38 0.92 -4.96
C PHE A 44 -14.28 2.13 -5.17
N LEU A 45 -14.34 2.69 -6.38
CA LEU A 45 -15.24 3.80 -6.69
C LEU A 45 -16.69 3.43 -6.48
N SER A 46 -17.12 2.25 -6.92
CA SER A 46 -18.48 1.75 -6.70
C SER A 46 -18.81 1.57 -5.23
N ALA A 47 -17.87 1.05 -4.44
CA ALA A 47 -18.06 0.85 -3.00
C ALA A 47 -18.13 2.18 -2.22
N LEU A 48 -17.55 3.26 -2.76
CA LEU A 48 -17.54 4.60 -2.15
C LEU A 48 -18.69 5.50 -2.62
N ALA A 49 -19.50 5.05 -3.57
CA ALA A 49 -20.61 5.84 -4.10
C ALA A 49 -21.58 6.27 -3.00
N GLY A 50 -21.88 7.56 -2.92
CA GLY A 50 -22.76 8.16 -1.90
C GLY A 50 -22.15 8.27 -0.50
N VAL A 51 -20.92 7.79 -0.27
CA VAL A 51 -20.28 7.82 1.05
C VAL A 51 -19.55 9.14 1.27
N THR A 52 -19.99 9.89 2.30
CA THR A 52 -19.45 11.22 2.62
C THR A 52 -18.61 11.25 3.90
N ASP A 53 -18.92 10.38 4.86
CA ASP A 53 -18.24 10.32 6.15
C ASP A 53 -16.81 9.76 6.00
N PRO A 54 -15.77 10.45 6.53
CA PRO A 54 -14.39 10.04 6.35
C PRO A 54 -14.05 8.69 6.99
N GLU A 55 -14.66 8.39 8.14
CA GLU A 55 -14.39 7.13 8.84
C GLU A 55 -15.08 5.95 8.13
N ALA A 56 -16.29 6.16 7.59
CA ALA A 56 -16.95 5.19 6.75
C ALA A 56 -16.11 4.90 5.49
N LYS A 57 -15.55 5.93 4.85
CA LYS A 57 -14.63 5.76 3.72
C LYS A 57 -13.42 4.91 4.07
N ARG A 58 -12.73 5.20 5.21
CA ARG A 58 -11.58 4.40 5.66
C ARG A 58 -11.93 2.93 5.84
N LYS A 59 -13.04 2.64 6.50
CA LYS A 59 -13.52 1.27 6.74
C LYS A 59 -13.85 0.53 5.44
N ILE A 60 -14.50 1.21 4.50
CA ILE A 60 -14.83 0.63 3.18
C ILE A 60 -13.55 0.35 2.41
N ILE A 61 -12.64 1.32 2.30
CA ILE A 61 -11.39 1.17 1.56
C ILE A 61 -10.55 0.03 2.16
N GLY A 62 -10.41 -0.01 3.49
CA GLY A 62 -9.66 -1.07 4.16
C GLY A 62 -10.26 -2.45 3.92
N ARG A 63 -11.59 -2.58 4.03
CA ARG A 63 -12.29 -3.85 3.77
C ARG A 63 -12.15 -4.31 2.31
N GLU A 64 -12.33 -3.42 1.35
CA GLU A 64 -12.20 -3.78 -0.06
C GLU A 64 -10.75 -4.11 -0.42
N PHE A 65 -9.77 -3.41 0.19
CA PHE A 65 -8.36 -3.74 -0.01
C PHE A 65 -8.04 -5.17 0.43
N ILE A 66 -8.48 -5.58 1.62
CA ILE A 66 -8.29 -6.96 2.11
C ILE A 66 -8.90 -7.97 1.14
N ARG A 67 -10.11 -7.72 0.65
CA ARG A 67 -10.79 -8.63 -0.29
C ARG A 67 -10.09 -8.75 -1.64
N VAL A 68 -9.59 -7.64 -2.17
CA VAL A 68 -8.82 -7.65 -3.42
C VAL A 68 -7.48 -8.36 -3.23
N PHE A 69 -6.81 -8.08 -2.11
CA PHE A 69 -5.56 -8.74 -1.79
C PHE A 69 -5.73 -10.25 -1.57
N GLU A 70 -6.79 -10.67 -0.88
CA GLU A 70 -7.15 -12.09 -0.72
C GLU A 70 -7.32 -12.79 -2.07
N GLN A 71 -8.05 -12.18 -2.99
CA GLN A 71 -8.23 -12.72 -4.33
C GLN A 71 -6.90 -12.85 -5.07
N ALA A 72 -6.09 -11.79 -5.08
CA ALA A 72 -4.77 -11.82 -5.70
C ALA A 72 -3.84 -12.85 -5.06
N ALA A 73 -3.87 -13.01 -3.73
CA ALA A 73 -3.08 -14.01 -3.03
C ALA A 73 -3.48 -15.44 -3.45
N ARG A 74 -4.78 -15.71 -3.64
CA ARG A 74 -5.26 -17.01 -4.15
C ARG A 74 -4.74 -17.27 -5.57
N GLU A 75 -4.80 -16.29 -6.45
CA GLU A 75 -4.29 -16.40 -7.83
C GLU A 75 -2.77 -16.71 -7.85
N VAL A 76 -2.00 -16.07 -6.96
CA VAL A 76 -0.56 -16.36 -6.80
C VAL A 76 -0.32 -17.79 -6.31
N VAL A 77 -1.10 -18.25 -5.31
CA VAL A 77 -0.99 -19.62 -4.78
C VAL A 77 -1.36 -20.66 -5.84
N GLU A 78 -2.45 -20.44 -6.57
CA GLU A 78 -2.88 -21.31 -7.65
C GLU A 78 -1.84 -21.39 -8.77
N ALA A 79 -1.34 -20.24 -9.22
CA ALA A 79 -0.30 -20.18 -10.26
C ALA A 79 1.00 -20.89 -9.81
N ALA A 80 1.38 -20.75 -8.55
CA ALA A 80 2.53 -21.44 -7.99
C ALA A 80 2.30 -22.97 -7.93
N HIS A 81 1.10 -23.40 -7.64
CA HIS A 81 0.75 -24.84 -7.58
C HIS A 81 0.74 -25.51 -8.95
N ASP A 82 0.35 -24.77 -9.99
CA ASP A 82 0.29 -25.30 -11.37
C ASP A 82 1.66 -25.34 -12.05
N ALA A 83 2.64 -24.61 -11.53
CA ALA A 83 4.00 -24.63 -12.05
C ALA A 83 4.72 -25.94 -11.69
N VAL A 84 5.24 -26.64 -12.69
CA VAL A 84 5.93 -27.92 -12.50
C VAL A 84 7.15 -27.75 -11.57
N GLY A 85 7.11 -28.40 -10.40
CA GLY A 85 8.21 -28.36 -9.42
C GLY A 85 8.19 -27.15 -8.50
N SER A 86 7.09 -26.37 -8.47
CA SER A 86 6.95 -25.22 -7.60
C SER A 86 6.76 -25.64 -6.14
N GLU A 87 7.40 -24.91 -5.25
CA GLU A 87 7.15 -25.02 -3.81
C GLU A 87 5.87 -24.24 -3.46
N GLU A 88 5.16 -24.72 -2.44
CA GLU A 88 3.98 -24.07 -1.89
C GLU A 88 4.32 -22.64 -1.39
N VAL A 89 3.44 -21.65 -1.64
CA VAL A 89 3.58 -20.30 -1.11
C VAL A 89 3.29 -20.33 0.40
N LYS A 90 4.32 -20.15 1.21
CA LYS A 90 4.25 -20.33 2.69
C LYS A 90 4.33 -19.03 3.46
N PHE A 91 4.83 -17.98 2.84
CA PHE A 91 5.19 -16.75 3.55
C PHE A 91 4.48 -15.53 2.97
N LEU A 92 4.07 -14.63 3.86
CA LEU A 92 3.62 -13.29 3.52
C LEU A 92 4.61 -12.27 4.11
N VAL A 93 5.23 -11.47 3.24
CA VAL A 93 6.12 -10.38 3.66
C VAL A 93 5.29 -9.14 3.96
N GLN A 94 5.47 -8.59 5.14
CA GLN A 94 4.75 -7.40 5.59
C GLN A 94 5.73 -6.34 6.11
N GLY A 95 5.52 -5.08 5.69
CA GLY A 95 6.35 -3.93 6.05
C GLY A 95 5.97 -3.29 7.39
N THR A 96 5.64 -4.09 8.41
CA THR A 96 5.35 -3.60 9.77
C THR A 96 6.56 -2.89 10.35
N LEU A 97 6.37 -1.71 10.91
CA LEU A 97 7.38 -0.92 11.60
C LEU A 97 7.22 -1.00 13.12
N TYR A 98 8.26 -0.59 13.86
CA TYR A 98 8.22 -0.60 15.33
C TYR A 98 7.07 0.25 15.93
N PRO A 99 6.75 1.45 15.42
CA PRO A 99 5.56 2.19 15.89
C PRO A 99 4.26 1.41 15.75
N ASP A 100 4.07 0.67 14.65
CA ASP A 100 2.86 -0.15 14.43
C ASP A 100 2.73 -1.24 15.51
N VAL A 101 3.88 -1.80 15.94
CA VAL A 101 3.93 -2.82 17.01
C VAL A 101 3.53 -2.22 18.35
N VAL A 102 4.04 -1.02 18.68
CA VAL A 102 3.75 -0.33 19.95
C VAL A 102 2.29 0.08 20.02
N GLU A 103 1.75 0.66 18.95
CA GLU A 103 0.34 1.03 18.85
C GLU A 103 -0.60 -0.16 18.95
N SER A 104 -0.18 -1.32 18.43
CA SER A 104 -0.96 -2.57 18.49
C SER A 104 -0.87 -3.27 19.85
N GLY A 105 0.15 -2.99 20.65
CA GLY A 105 0.45 -3.67 21.94
C GLY A 105 -0.15 -3.05 23.20
N GLY A 106 -0.71 -1.86 23.10
CA GLY A 106 -1.08 -1.01 24.24
C GLY A 106 -2.56 -0.96 24.61
N GLY A 107 -3.15 -2.02 25.19
CA GLY A 107 -4.41 -1.95 25.92
C GLY A 107 -5.61 -2.66 25.28
N GLU A 108 -6.71 -2.80 26.06
CA GLU A 108 -7.95 -3.50 25.65
C GLU A 108 -8.66 -2.91 24.41
N GLY A 109 -8.27 -1.70 23.95
CA GLY A 109 -8.74 -1.07 22.71
C GLY A 109 -7.89 -1.40 21.46
N ALA A 110 -6.70 -1.95 21.63
CA ALA A 110 -5.75 -2.22 20.54
C ALA A 110 -6.19 -3.38 19.61
N ALA A 111 -7.07 -4.26 20.08
CA ALA A 111 -7.61 -5.34 19.27
C ALA A 111 -8.42 -4.84 18.05
N ASN A 112 -9.01 -3.64 18.14
CA ASN A 112 -9.76 -3.04 17.03
C ASN A 112 -8.87 -2.31 16.01
N ILE A 113 -7.63 -1.94 16.37
CA ILE A 113 -6.69 -1.26 15.47
C ILE A 113 -5.96 -2.28 14.59
N LYS A 114 -5.82 -3.52 15.06
CA LYS A 114 -5.17 -4.62 14.30
C LYS A 114 -5.81 -4.91 12.94
N SER A 115 -7.07 -4.57 12.73
CA SER A 115 -7.79 -4.86 11.47
C SER A 115 -7.47 -3.89 10.33
N HIS A 116 -6.79 -2.76 10.59
CA HIS A 116 -6.63 -1.68 9.60
C HIS A 116 -5.21 -1.52 9.06
N HIS A 117 -4.20 -2.10 9.73
CA HIS A 117 -2.80 -1.97 9.31
C HIS A 117 -2.14 -3.30 8.93
N ASN A 118 -2.76 -4.43 9.25
CA ASN A 118 -2.23 -5.74 8.98
C ASN A 118 -3.21 -6.57 8.16
N VAL A 119 -2.69 -7.39 7.28
CA VAL A 119 -3.42 -8.43 6.52
C VAL A 119 -4.00 -9.52 7.47
N GLY A 120 -4.25 -9.17 8.73
CA GLY A 120 -4.86 -10.02 9.76
C GLY A 120 -6.34 -10.33 9.54
N GLY A 121 -6.88 -10.02 8.35
CA GLY A 121 -8.22 -10.38 7.91
C GLY A 121 -8.23 -11.37 6.75
N LEU A 122 -7.09 -12.01 6.43
CA LEU A 122 -7.08 -13.10 5.46
C LEU A 122 -7.82 -14.31 6.04
N PRO A 123 -8.56 -15.05 5.19
CA PRO A 123 -9.25 -16.27 5.60
C PRO A 123 -8.31 -17.33 6.16
N ASP A 124 -8.83 -18.16 7.07
CA ASP A 124 -8.07 -19.21 7.76
C ASP A 124 -7.50 -20.29 6.80
N ASP A 125 -8.01 -20.38 5.57
CA ASP A 125 -7.51 -21.29 4.54
C ASP A 125 -6.27 -20.76 3.82
N LEU A 126 -5.97 -19.45 3.92
CA LEU A 126 -4.71 -18.84 3.48
C LEU A 126 -3.74 -18.75 4.67
N GLN A 127 -3.14 -19.89 5.03
CA GLN A 127 -2.21 -19.99 6.15
C GLN A 127 -0.80 -19.56 5.73
N PHE A 128 -0.49 -18.26 5.86
CA PHE A 128 0.86 -17.76 5.67
C PHE A 128 1.59 -17.55 7.00
N SER A 129 2.87 -17.90 7.02
CA SER A 129 3.78 -17.41 8.06
C SER A 129 4.22 -15.98 7.74
N LEU A 130 4.07 -15.06 8.69
CA LEU A 130 4.47 -13.67 8.49
C LEU A 130 6.00 -13.51 8.54
N VAL A 131 6.52 -12.74 7.60
CA VAL A 131 7.91 -12.28 7.56
C VAL A 131 7.90 -10.76 7.67
N GLU A 132 8.34 -10.22 8.80
CA GLU A 132 8.29 -8.80 9.12
C GLU A 132 9.71 -8.24 9.35
N PRO A 133 10.50 -8.04 8.30
CA PRO A 133 11.92 -7.72 8.44
C PRO A 133 12.19 -6.33 9.03
N LEU A 134 11.20 -5.42 9.02
CA LEU A 134 11.32 -4.04 9.48
C LEU A 134 10.70 -3.80 10.86
N ARG A 135 10.21 -4.85 11.53
CA ARG A 135 9.39 -4.79 12.76
C ARG A 135 10.06 -4.07 13.93
N THR A 136 11.38 -4.01 13.97
CA THR A 136 12.15 -3.38 15.03
C THR A 136 12.71 -2.00 14.67
N LEU A 137 12.40 -1.51 13.46
CA LEU A 137 12.95 -0.28 12.93
C LEU A 137 11.93 0.87 12.94
N PHE A 138 12.44 2.08 13.15
CA PHE A 138 11.71 3.31 12.91
C PHE A 138 11.79 3.71 11.44
N LYS A 139 10.93 4.62 11.02
CA LYS A 139 10.79 5.01 9.60
C LYS A 139 12.05 5.66 9.02
N ASP A 140 12.78 6.42 9.80
CA ASP A 140 14.07 7.01 9.43
C ASP A 140 15.18 5.96 9.26
N GLU A 141 15.20 4.95 10.13
CA GLU A 141 16.12 3.81 10.01
C GLU A 141 15.81 2.98 8.76
N VAL A 142 14.52 2.74 8.45
CA VAL A 142 14.11 2.06 7.21
C VAL A 142 14.56 2.83 5.97
N ARG A 143 14.50 4.17 6.00
CA ARG A 143 15.02 5.00 4.91
C ARG A 143 16.53 4.84 4.73
N ALA A 144 17.28 4.84 5.83
CA ALA A 144 18.72 4.62 5.79
C ALA A 144 19.06 3.25 5.19
N VAL A 145 18.37 2.19 5.63
CA VAL A 145 18.51 0.84 5.07
C VAL A 145 18.16 0.82 3.57
N GLY A 146 17.09 1.51 3.17
CA GLY A 146 16.68 1.61 1.76
C GLY A 146 17.78 2.22 0.88
N LEU A 147 18.41 3.29 1.35
CA LEU A 147 19.55 3.92 0.64
C LEU A 147 20.76 2.98 0.53
N GLU A 148 21.11 2.29 1.61
CA GLU A 148 22.20 1.31 1.62
C GLU A 148 21.94 0.12 0.68
N LEU A 149 20.68 -0.27 0.50
CA LEU A 149 20.27 -1.30 -0.45
C LEU A 149 20.14 -0.80 -1.90
N GLY A 150 20.42 0.48 -2.14
CA GLY A 150 20.38 1.06 -3.49
C GLY A 150 18.98 1.41 -4.00
N VAL A 151 17.98 1.51 -3.10
CA VAL A 151 16.66 2.02 -3.48
C VAL A 151 16.78 3.47 -3.91
N PRO A 152 16.23 3.88 -5.08
CA PRO A 152 16.32 5.24 -5.56
C PRO A 152 15.86 6.28 -4.53
N GLU A 153 16.59 7.39 -4.38
CA GLU A 153 16.25 8.45 -3.42
C GLU A 153 14.82 8.98 -3.58
N ALA A 154 14.33 9.09 -4.81
CA ALA A 154 12.96 9.53 -5.10
C ALA A 154 11.90 8.62 -4.46
N ILE A 155 12.19 7.33 -4.30
CA ILE A 155 11.31 6.37 -3.62
C ILE A 155 11.49 6.47 -2.10
N VAL A 156 12.74 6.49 -1.61
CA VAL A 156 13.05 6.54 -0.17
C VAL A 156 12.49 7.79 0.49
N TRP A 157 12.63 8.95 -0.18
CA TRP A 157 12.19 10.25 0.33
C TRP A 157 10.80 10.67 -0.13
N ARG A 158 10.06 9.77 -0.76
CA ARG A 158 8.68 10.04 -1.15
C ARG A 158 7.87 10.51 0.05
N GLN A 159 7.14 11.61 -0.14
CA GLN A 159 6.26 12.14 0.91
C GLN A 159 5.24 11.08 1.36
N PRO A 160 4.96 11.00 2.67
CA PRO A 160 3.96 10.09 3.20
C PRO A 160 2.62 10.24 2.49
N PHE A 161 1.98 9.10 2.25
CA PHE A 161 0.66 9.07 1.64
C PHE A 161 -0.21 8.06 2.40
N PRO A 162 -1.42 8.45 2.82
CA PRO A 162 -2.27 7.58 3.61
C PRO A 162 -2.72 6.36 2.82
N GLY A 163 -2.84 5.21 3.48
CA GLY A 163 -3.34 3.98 2.86
C GLY A 163 -4.67 4.14 2.11
N PRO A 164 -5.67 4.90 2.62
CA PRO A 164 -6.90 5.20 1.90
C PRO A 164 -6.72 6.15 0.70
N GLY A 165 -5.52 6.59 0.39
CA GLY A 165 -5.22 7.44 -0.76
C GLY A 165 -5.92 8.80 -0.72
N LEU A 166 -6.20 9.34 -1.91
CA LEU A 166 -6.91 10.62 -2.06
C LEU A 166 -8.37 10.56 -1.62
N GLY A 167 -8.95 9.38 -1.47
CA GLY A 167 -10.36 9.21 -1.12
C GLY A 167 -10.77 9.89 0.19
N ILE A 168 -9.88 9.92 1.19
CA ILE A 168 -10.17 10.58 2.48
C ILE A 168 -9.88 12.09 2.45
N ARG A 169 -9.17 12.59 1.46
CA ARG A 169 -8.90 14.03 1.30
C ARG A 169 -10.05 14.75 0.60
N ILE A 170 -10.95 14.01 -0.07
CA ILE A 170 -12.15 14.58 -0.67
C ILE A 170 -13.21 14.78 0.42
N VAL A 171 -13.62 16.04 0.63
CA VAL A 171 -14.76 16.37 1.47
C VAL A 171 -16.05 16.03 0.72
N GLY A 172 -16.92 15.20 1.32
CA GLY A 172 -18.12 14.69 0.68
C GLY A 172 -17.86 13.41 -0.14
N GLU A 173 -18.68 13.16 -1.14
CA GLU A 173 -18.63 11.96 -1.97
C GLU A 173 -17.36 11.89 -2.85
N VAL A 174 -16.81 10.69 -3.01
CA VAL A 174 -15.69 10.42 -3.90
C VAL A 174 -16.24 10.13 -5.31
N THR A 175 -15.91 10.99 -6.27
CA THR A 175 -16.24 10.79 -7.68
C THR A 175 -14.98 10.85 -8.54
N ALA A 176 -15.02 10.26 -9.74
CA ALA A 176 -13.91 10.30 -10.67
C ALA A 176 -13.45 11.75 -10.97
N GLU A 177 -14.40 12.67 -11.23
CA GLU A 177 -14.13 14.08 -11.51
C GLU A 177 -13.42 14.78 -10.34
N ARG A 178 -13.88 14.53 -9.10
CA ARG A 178 -13.25 15.11 -7.91
C ARG A 178 -11.85 14.53 -7.66
N LEU A 179 -11.65 13.25 -7.97
CA LEU A 179 -10.34 12.62 -7.89
C LEU A 179 -9.36 13.22 -8.90
N GLU A 180 -9.78 13.43 -10.14
CA GLU A 180 -8.94 14.08 -11.16
C GLU A 180 -8.56 15.50 -10.75
N THR A 181 -9.52 16.29 -10.27
CA THR A 181 -9.26 17.64 -9.75
C THR A 181 -8.25 17.61 -8.59
N LEU A 182 -8.44 16.69 -7.65
CA LEU A 182 -7.56 16.57 -6.49
C LEU A 182 -6.17 16.05 -6.86
N ARG A 183 -6.06 15.11 -7.81
CA ARG A 183 -4.77 14.65 -8.34
C ARG A 183 -3.97 15.78 -8.96
N ALA A 184 -4.61 16.58 -9.81
CA ALA A 184 -3.97 17.74 -10.43
C ALA A 184 -3.50 18.76 -9.37
N ALA A 185 -4.33 19.06 -8.39
CA ALA A 185 -3.99 19.98 -7.29
C ALA A 185 -2.84 19.43 -6.43
N ASP A 186 -2.88 18.14 -6.05
CA ASP A 186 -1.80 17.48 -5.28
C ASP A 186 -0.46 17.49 -6.06
N LYS A 187 -0.52 17.26 -7.38
CA LYS A 187 0.66 17.32 -8.23
C LYS A 187 1.29 18.71 -8.23
N ILE A 188 0.49 19.74 -8.49
CA ILE A 188 0.97 21.13 -8.50
C ILE A 188 1.57 21.52 -7.15
N ALA A 189 0.89 21.19 -6.05
CA ALA A 189 1.40 21.48 -4.71
C ALA A 189 2.75 20.81 -4.44
N ARG A 190 2.92 19.54 -4.80
CA ARG A 190 4.18 18.81 -4.64
C ARG A 190 5.30 19.38 -5.52
N GLU A 191 4.98 19.72 -6.77
CA GLU A 191 5.95 20.32 -7.67
C GLU A 191 6.45 21.68 -7.16
N GLU A 192 5.55 22.50 -6.59
CA GLU A 192 5.95 23.79 -5.98
C GLU A 192 6.80 23.58 -4.72
N LEU A 193 6.49 22.61 -3.88
CA LEU A 193 7.33 22.26 -2.71
C LEU A 193 8.73 21.81 -3.13
N THR A 194 8.81 20.95 -4.14
CA THR A 194 10.09 20.48 -4.68
C THR A 194 10.89 21.64 -5.31
N ARG A 195 10.22 22.52 -6.08
CA ARG A 195 10.87 23.71 -6.67
C ARG A 195 11.41 24.67 -5.62
N ALA A 196 10.72 24.78 -4.48
CA ALA A 196 11.16 25.59 -3.34
C ALA A 196 12.21 24.89 -2.47
N GLY A 197 12.56 23.62 -2.71
CA GLY A 197 13.47 22.83 -1.88
C GLY A 197 12.90 22.44 -0.52
N LEU A 198 11.57 22.48 -0.36
CA LEU A 198 10.85 22.26 0.90
C LEU A 198 10.26 20.86 1.02
N ASP A 199 10.39 20.02 0.01
CA ASP A 199 9.81 18.68 -0.06
C ASP A 199 10.32 17.71 1.02
N ARG A 200 11.51 17.99 1.59
CA ARG A 200 12.08 17.24 2.73
C ARG A 200 11.84 17.89 4.09
N GLU A 201 11.41 19.14 4.12
CA GLU A 201 11.18 19.89 5.36
C GLU A 201 9.70 19.87 5.78
N ILE A 202 8.80 19.82 4.81
CA ILE A 202 7.34 19.86 5.03
C ILE A 202 6.77 18.44 4.91
N TRP A 203 6.25 17.95 6.01
CA TRP A 203 5.56 16.66 6.12
C TRP A 203 4.05 16.88 6.03
N GLN A 204 3.46 16.77 4.84
CA GLN A 204 2.03 16.92 4.58
C GLN A 204 1.38 18.23 5.04
#